data_7abaf829c2cd95275424ee6ac45eefa2
#
_entry.id   7abaf829c2cd95275424ee6ac45eefa2
#
_cell.length_a   1.000
_cell.length_b   1.000
_cell.length_c   1.000
_cell.angle_alpha   90.00
_cell.angle_beta   90.00
_cell.angle_gamma   90.00
#
_symmetry.space_group_name_H-M   'P 1'
#
loop_
_entity.id
_entity.type
_entity.pdbx_description
1 polymer ?
#
loop_
_entity_poly.entity_id
_entity_poly.type
_entity_poly.pdbx_seq_one_letter_code
_entity_poly.pdbx_strand_id
1 'polypeptide(L)'
;RELLIDFMNAENIPYRIEGKIVVDNDIEKIAELNKRAEDLNMSGVKALERNEILDLEPNCKFKSALYVPQAGVVDYKVVTEAIAKKFVSLGGTVEYFQKIKNINSQNDLKVLTSDKESFSSEYLINCAGLFSDTVAILDNINPNLRIIPFRGEYYVLSKQKSHLVNNMIYPISDPNLPFLGIHLTKNVDGQIEAGPNAVLAFAKEG
;
A
#
# COMPACT_ATOMS: atom_id res chain seq x y z
N ARG A 1 -0.99 7.72 9.84
CA ARG A 1 0.24 7.00 10.22
C ARG A 1 0.29 6.76 11.73
N GLU A 2 0.15 7.80 12.55
CA GLU A 2 0.22 7.70 14.02
C GLU A 2 -0.77 6.67 14.57
N LEU A 3 -2.05 6.77 14.21
CA LEU A 3 -3.05 5.78 14.61
C LEU A 3 -2.67 4.33 14.27
N LEU A 4 -2.01 4.10 13.13
CA LEU A 4 -1.56 2.75 12.75
C LEU A 4 -0.39 2.32 13.63
N ILE A 5 0.55 3.22 13.93
CA ILE A 5 1.69 2.95 14.82
C ILE A 5 1.18 2.63 16.24
N ASP A 6 0.25 3.43 16.76
CA ASP A 6 -0.35 3.22 18.07
C ASP A 6 -1.06 1.85 18.14
N PHE A 7 -1.81 1.51 17.10
CA PHE A 7 -2.46 0.20 16.99
C PHE A 7 -1.43 -0.94 16.95
N MET A 8 -0.38 -0.81 16.11
CA MET A 8 0.67 -1.83 16.03
C MET A 8 1.39 -2.02 17.38
N ASN A 9 1.66 -0.94 18.10
CA ASN A 9 2.26 -1.00 19.43
C ASN A 9 1.32 -1.69 20.42
N ALA A 10 0.04 -1.35 20.42
CA ALA A 10 -0.96 -1.94 21.32
C ALA A 10 -1.18 -3.44 21.07
N GLU A 11 -1.10 -3.87 19.82
CA GLU A 11 -1.29 -5.28 19.43
C GLU A 11 0.04 -6.05 19.28
N ASN A 12 1.19 -5.44 19.63
CA ASN A 12 2.54 -6.02 19.52
C ASN A 12 2.90 -6.49 18.09
N ILE A 13 2.50 -5.73 17.08
CA ILE A 13 2.79 -6.02 15.67
C ILE A 13 4.17 -5.47 15.32
N PRO A 14 5.09 -6.28 14.80
CA PRO A 14 6.40 -5.80 14.37
C PRO A 14 6.31 -4.86 13.18
N TYR A 15 7.00 -3.74 13.26
CA TYR A 15 7.19 -2.80 12.16
C TYR A 15 8.57 -2.16 12.25
N ARG A 16 9.03 -1.51 11.17
CA ARG A 16 10.31 -0.82 11.13
C ARG A 16 10.14 0.56 10.48
N ILE A 17 10.69 1.59 11.09
CA ILE A 17 10.80 2.93 10.52
C ILE A 17 12.27 3.15 10.18
N GLU A 18 12.62 2.99 8.92
CA GLU A 18 14.01 3.06 8.44
C GLU A 18 14.24 4.23 7.50
N GLY A 19 13.19 4.92 7.11
CA GLY A 19 13.23 5.96 6.10
C GLY A 19 13.27 5.39 4.68
N LYS A 20 13.15 6.30 3.71
CA LYS A 20 13.36 6.00 2.29
C LYS A 20 14.06 7.15 1.60
N ILE A 21 14.70 6.86 0.50
CA ILE A 21 15.17 7.87 -0.45
C ILE A 21 14.31 7.82 -1.73
N VAL A 22 13.87 8.99 -2.17
CA VAL A 22 13.23 9.16 -3.48
C VAL A 22 14.29 9.75 -4.40
N VAL A 23 14.64 9.05 -5.47
CA VAL A 23 15.81 9.34 -6.30
C VAL A 23 15.44 9.81 -7.70
N ASP A 24 16.23 10.73 -8.25
CA ASP A 24 16.20 11.13 -9.66
C ASP A 24 17.57 11.65 -10.08
N ASN A 25 17.83 11.71 -11.39
CA ASN A 25 18.99 12.40 -11.95
C ASN A 25 18.71 13.88 -12.26
N ASP A 26 17.45 14.26 -12.23
CA ASP A 26 16.97 15.64 -12.35
C ASP A 26 16.87 16.29 -10.97
N ILE A 27 17.78 17.21 -10.69
CA ILE A 27 17.87 17.90 -9.40
C ILE A 27 16.65 18.81 -9.18
N GLU A 28 16.07 19.37 -10.25
CA GLU A 28 14.93 20.28 -10.14
C GLU A 28 13.70 19.55 -9.62
N LYS A 29 13.45 18.33 -10.08
CA LYS A 29 12.36 17.50 -9.58
C LYS A 29 12.49 17.18 -8.09
N ILE A 30 13.70 16.90 -7.62
CA ILE A 30 13.96 16.68 -6.19
C ILE A 30 13.73 17.97 -5.40
N ALA A 31 14.16 19.12 -5.91
CA ALA A 31 13.95 20.42 -5.29
C ALA A 31 12.44 20.76 -5.18
N GLU A 32 11.66 20.50 -6.22
CA GLU A 32 10.19 20.66 -6.19
C GLU A 32 9.54 19.76 -5.13
N LEU A 33 9.95 18.49 -5.04
CA LEU A 33 9.44 17.59 -4.00
C LEU A 33 9.83 18.04 -2.59
N ASN A 34 11.06 18.55 -2.41
CA ASN A 34 11.51 19.07 -1.12
C ASN A 34 10.67 20.29 -0.71
N LYS A 35 10.46 21.23 -1.62
CA LYS A 35 9.60 22.40 -1.37
C LYS A 35 8.18 21.96 -0.99
N ARG A 36 7.61 21.00 -1.69
CA ARG A 36 6.31 20.46 -1.38
C ARG A 36 6.25 19.80 0.01
N ALA A 37 7.32 19.12 0.44
CA ALA A 37 7.43 18.57 1.78
C ALA A 37 7.51 19.66 2.85
N GLU A 38 8.21 20.76 2.59
CA GLU A 38 8.27 21.95 3.44
C GLU A 38 6.89 22.59 3.59
N ASP A 39 6.20 22.84 2.47
CA ASP A 39 4.83 23.40 2.45
C ASP A 39 3.83 22.53 3.25
N LEU A 40 4.05 21.22 3.29
CA LEU A 40 3.26 20.25 4.07
C LEU A 40 3.77 20.07 5.51
N ASN A 41 4.79 20.82 5.93
CA ASN A 41 5.44 20.71 7.24
C ASN A 41 5.89 19.28 7.58
N MET A 42 6.42 18.55 6.61
CA MET A 42 6.93 17.19 6.81
C MET A 42 8.27 17.22 7.53
N SER A 43 8.28 16.88 8.81
CA SER A 43 9.47 16.94 9.65
C SER A 43 10.60 16.03 9.17
N GLY A 44 11.84 16.56 9.10
CA GLY A 44 13.04 15.80 8.79
C GLY A 44 13.19 15.35 7.35
N VAL A 45 12.25 15.69 6.46
CA VAL A 45 12.40 15.49 5.01
C VAL A 45 13.42 16.50 4.49
N LYS A 46 14.38 16.05 3.69
CA LYS A 46 15.42 16.92 3.12
C LYS A 46 15.93 16.40 1.78
N ALA A 47 16.28 17.31 0.90
CA ALA A 47 17.05 16.98 -0.30
C ALA A 47 18.49 16.57 0.11
N LEU A 48 19.02 15.56 -0.57
CA LEU A 48 20.35 15.02 -0.36
C LEU A 48 21.23 15.30 -1.59
N GLU A 49 22.46 15.71 -1.34
CA GLU A 49 23.50 15.75 -2.33
C GLU A 49 24.16 14.39 -2.54
N ARG A 50 24.97 14.28 -3.60
CA ARG A 50 25.61 13.02 -3.99
C ARG A 50 26.38 12.32 -2.86
N ASN A 51 27.13 13.05 -2.06
CA ASN A 51 27.92 12.47 -0.96
C ASN A 51 27.00 11.92 0.14
N GLU A 52 25.96 12.65 0.52
CA GLU A 52 24.98 12.21 1.51
C GLU A 52 24.20 10.96 1.03
N ILE A 53 23.93 10.88 -0.28
CA ILE A 53 23.31 9.68 -0.86
C ILE A 53 24.25 8.48 -0.71
N LEU A 54 25.54 8.65 -0.99
CA LEU A 54 26.54 7.58 -0.89
C LEU A 54 26.78 7.13 0.55
N ASP A 55 26.64 8.03 1.53
CA ASP A 55 26.72 7.68 2.95
C ASP A 55 25.57 6.77 3.38
N LEU A 56 24.38 6.99 2.83
CA LEU A 56 23.19 6.17 3.10
C LEU A 56 23.14 4.89 2.24
N GLU A 57 23.40 5.04 0.95
CA GLU A 57 23.29 4.01 -0.07
C GLU A 57 24.54 3.99 -0.97
N PRO A 58 25.61 3.31 -0.55
CA PRO A 58 26.89 3.32 -1.27
C PRO A 58 26.82 2.85 -2.73
N ASN A 59 25.83 2.00 -3.03
CA ASN A 59 25.63 1.45 -4.38
C ASN A 59 24.68 2.28 -5.26
N CYS A 60 24.09 3.36 -4.72
CA CYS A 60 23.18 4.22 -5.46
C CYS A 60 23.94 5.04 -6.52
N LYS A 61 23.41 5.08 -7.75
CA LYS A 61 24.02 5.80 -8.87
C LYS A 61 23.33 7.12 -9.22
N PHE A 62 22.22 7.45 -8.57
CA PHE A 62 21.49 8.70 -8.82
C PHE A 62 22.25 9.91 -8.29
N LYS A 63 22.00 11.06 -8.92
CA LYS A 63 22.71 12.32 -8.62
C LYS A 63 22.09 13.07 -7.45
N SER A 64 20.78 12.95 -7.26
CA SER A 64 20.02 13.64 -6.24
C SER A 64 18.95 12.73 -5.62
N ALA A 65 18.56 12.99 -4.39
CA ALA A 65 17.51 12.28 -3.70
C ALA A 65 16.79 13.18 -2.70
N LEU A 66 15.57 12.77 -2.33
CA LEU A 66 14.84 13.28 -1.18
C LEU A 66 14.82 12.22 -0.09
N TYR A 67 15.30 12.51 1.08
CA TYR A 67 15.23 11.62 2.23
C TYR A 67 13.92 11.85 2.98
N VAL A 68 13.18 10.76 3.26
CA VAL A 68 11.91 10.75 3.99
C VAL A 68 12.05 9.83 5.20
N PRO A 69 12.44 10.35 6.37
CA PRO A 69 12.75 9.53 7.55
C PRO A 69 11.55 8.78 8.13
N GLN A 70 10.33 9.26 7.87
CA GLN A 70 9.10 8.67 8.43
C GLN A 70 8.62 7.42 7.70
N ALA A 71 9.26 7.03 6.60
CA ALA A 71 8.85 5.85 5.85
C ALA A 71 9.19 4.58 6.64
N GLY A 72 8.28 3.63 6.59
CA GLY A 72 8.44 2.37 7.30
C GLY A 72 7.76 1.23 6.56
N VAL A 73 7.98 0.03 7.07
CA VAL A 73 7.43 -1.21 6.56
C VAL A 73 6.76 -2.00 7.66
N VAL A 74 5.71 -2.71 7.29
CA VAL A 74 4.96 -3.62 8.16
C VAL A 74 4.41 -4.76 7.30
N ASP A 75 4.20 -5.91 7.90
CA ASP A 75 3.43 -6.98 7.27
C ASP A 75 1.92 -6.68 7.43
N TYR A 76 1.30 -6.23 6.35
CA TYR A 76 -0.14 -5.91 6.33
C TYR A 76 -1.03 -7.13 6.54
N LYS A 77 -0.56 -8.35 6.31
CA LYS A 77 -1.31 -9.56 6.65
C LYS A 77 -1.49 -9.64 8.18
N VAL A 78 -0.40 -9.46 8.93
CA VAL A 78 -0.43 -9.46 10.40
C VAL A 78 -1.32 -8.32 10.93
N VAL A 79 -1.22 -7.12 10.34
CA VAL A 79 -2.08 -5.99 10.70
C VAL A 79 -3.55 -6.33 10.47
N THR A 80 -3.89 -6.89 9.32
CA THR A 80 -5.27 -7.23 8.95
C THR A 80 -5.85 -8.30 9.87
N GLU A 81 -5.06 -9.33 10.21
CA GLU A 81 -5.45 -10.36 11.16
C GLU A 81 -5.68 -9.80 12.56
N ALA A 82 -4.85 -8.87 13.01
CA ALA A 82 -5.02 -8.20 14.31
C ALA A 82 -6.27 -7.31 14.33
N ILE A 83 -6.54 -6.57 13.25
CA ILE A 83 -7.76 -5.76 13.11
C ILE A 83 -9.01 -6.68 13.17
N ALA A 84 -8.99 -7.80 12.46
CA ALA A 84 -10.11 -8.75 12.47
C ALA A 84 -10.33 -9.34 13.87
N LYS A 85 -9.26 -9.73 14.59
CA LYS A 85 -9.35 -10.19 15.98
C LYS A 85 -9.93 -9.11 16.90
N LYS A 86 -9.45 -7.87 16.75
CA LYS A 86 -9.95 -6.74 17.54
C LYS A 86 -11.42 -6.48 17.29
N PHE A 87 -11.83 -6.50 16.02
CA PHE A 87 -13.23 -6.33 15.61
C PHE A 87 -14.13 -7.39 16.28
N VAL A 88 -13.73 -8.65 16.24
CA VAL A 88 -14.47 -9.74 16.89
C VAL A 88 -14.52 -9.57 18.41
N SER A 89 -13.42 -9.15 19.05
CA SER A 89 -13.39 -8.90 20.49
C SER A 89 -14.32 -7.76 20.94
N LEU A 90 -14.68 -6.87 20.03
CA LEU A 90 -15.64 -5.77 20.23
C LEU A 90 -17.09 -6.18 19.91
N GLY A 91 -17.36 -7.45 19.63
CA GLY A 91 -18.68 -7.99 19.34
C GLY A 91 -19.03 -8.04 17.85
N GLY A 92 -18.09 -7.71 16.97
CA GLY A 92 -18.28 -7.84 15.53
C GLY A 92 -18.23 -9.30 15.06
N THR A 93 -18.82 -9.58 13.91
CA THR A 93 -18.79 -10.90 13.27
C THR A 93 -18.05 -10.83 11.94
N VAL A 94 -17.14 -11.76 11.69
CA VAL A 94 -16.41 -11.90 10.42
C VAL A 94 -16.82 -13.22 9.78
N GLU A 95 -17.51 -13.13 8.63
CA GLU A 95 -17.95 -14.28 7.88
C GLU A 95 -17.05 -14.52 6.67
N TYR A 96 -16.39 -15.67 6.63
CA TYR A 96 -15.52 -16.10 5.54
C TYR A 96 -16.27 -16.98 4.52
N PHE A 97 -15.73 -17.02 3.30
CA PHE A 97 -16.26 -17.85 2.22
C PHE A 97 -17.70 -17.51 1.85
N GLN A 98 -18.06 -16.24 2.01
CA GLN A 98 -19.37 -15.68 1.67
C GLN A 98 -19.23 -14.77 0.44
N LYS A 99 -19.28 -15.36 -0.75
CA LYS A 99 -19.29 -14.59 -1.99
C LYS A 99 -20.67 -13.97 -2.21
N ILE A 100 -20.77 -12.67 -2.05
CA ILE A 100 -22.03 -11.95 -2.26
C ILE A 100 -22.39 -11.97 -3.74
N LYS A 101 -23.62 -12.42 -4.04
CA LYS A 101 -24.17 -12.56 -5.39
C LYS A 101 -25.24 -11.54 -5.72
N ASN A 102 -25.92 -11.04 -4.70
CA ASN A 102 -27.01 -10.11 -4.85
C ASN A 102 -27.11 -9.16 -3.66
N ILE A 103 -27.51 -7.93 -3.93
CA ILE A 103 -27.77 -6.89 -2.92
C ILE A 103 -29.11 -6.26 -3.26
N ASN A 104 -30.04 -6.29 -2.32
CA ASN A 104 -31.36 -5.69 -2.46
C ASN A 104 -31.66 -4.78 -1.27
N SER A 105 -32.61 -3.85 -1.43
CA SER A 105 -33.15 -3.07 -0.32
C SER A 105 -34.57 -3.55 0.00
N GLN A 106 -34.82 -3.88 1.27
CA GLN A 106 -36.11 -4.33 1.76
C GLN A 106 -36.37 -3.68 3.14
N ASN A 107 -37.49 -2.96 3.29
CA ASN A 107 -37.88 -2.32 4.56
C ASN A 107 -36.74 -1.48 5.18
N ASP A 108 -36.12 -0.63 4.37
CA ASP A 108 -34.99 0.23 4.73
C ASP A 108 -33.69 -0.51 5.12
N LEU A 109 -33.64 -1.83 4.96
CA LEU A 109 -32.45 -2.63 5.17
C LEU A 109 -31.79 -3.01 3.84
N LYS A 110 -30.48 -3.09 3.85
CA LYS A 110 -29.69 -3.75 2.81
C LYS A 110 -29.65 -5.24 3.09
N VAL A 111 -30.06 -6.04 2.13
CA VAL A 111 -30.04 -7.51 2.19
C VAL A 111 -29.01 -8.02 1.20
N LEU A 112 -27.94 -8.62 1.73
CA LEU A 112 -26.87 -9.24 0.96
C LEU A 112 -27.07 -10.76 0.94
N THR A 113 -27.02 -11.36 -0.24
CA THR A 113 -27.21 -12.81 -0.40
C THR A 113 -25.94 -13.44 -0.99
N SER A 114 -25.44 -14.45 -0.33
CA SER A 114 -24.39 -15.36 -0.82
C SER A 114 -24.98 -16.67 -1.35
N ASP A 115 -24.13 -17.61 -1.74
CA ASP A 115 -24.57 -18.97 -2.10
C ASP A 115 -25.07 -19.79 -0.88
N LYS A 116 -24.78 -19.33 0.35
CA LYS A 116 -25.04 -20.07 1.58
C LYS A 116 -26.14 -19.45 2.43
N GLU A 117 -26.12 -18.14 2.58
CA GLU A 117 -26.97 -17.42 3.53
C GLU A 117 -27.19 -15.96 3.12
N SER A 118 -28.05 -15.27 3.86
CA SER A 118 -28.38 -13.87 3.65
C SER A 118 -28.10 -13.08 4.92
N PHE A 119 -27.60 -11.85 4.73
CA PHE A 119 -27.28 -10.89 5.78
C PHE A 119 -28.10 -9.63 5.58
N SER A 120 -28.54 -9.00 6.65
CA SER A 120 -29.26 -7.72 6.59
C SER A 120 -28.64 -6.69 7.52
N SER A 121 -28.60 -5.44 7.09
CA SER A 121 -28.11 -4.31 7.87
C SER A 121 -28.72 -2.99 7.40
N GLU A 122 -28.73 -1.99 8.28
CA GLU A 122 -29.16 -0.63 7.91
C GLU A 122 -28.16 0.06 6.95
N TYR A 123 -26.89 -0.26 7.09
CA TYR A 123 -25.81 0.34 6.30
C TYR A 123 -24.92 -0.71 5.66
N LEU A 124 -24.47 -0.43 4.45
CA LEU A 124 -23.50 -1.25 3.72
C LEU A 124 -22.28 -0.37 3.37
N ILE A 125 -21.10 -0.79 3.80
CA ILE A 125 -19.84 -0.17 3.43
C ILE A 125 -19.10 -1.10 2.47
N ASN A 126 -18.93 -0.65 1.23
CA ASN A 126 -18.24 -1.42 0.20
C ASN A 126 -16.73 -1.19 0.25
N CYS A 127 -15.98 -2.13 0.79
CA CYS A 127 -14.52 -2.17 0.84
C CYS A 127 -13.95 -3.36 0.05
N ALA A 128 -14.59 -3.74 -1.07
CA ALA A 128 -14.26 -4.96 -1.83
C ALA A 128 -13.02 -4.85 -2.73
N GLY A 129 -12.20 -3.79 -2.62
CA GLY A 129 -10.95 -3.65 -3.36
C GLY A 129 -11.16 -3.77 -4.87
N LEU A 130 -10.52 -4.77 -5.51
CA LEU A 130 -10.65 -5.02 -6.96
C LEU A 130 -12.10 -5.27 -7.43
N PHE A 131 -13.00 -5.64 -6.54
CA PHE A 131 -14.40 -5.91 -6.83
C PHE A 131 -15.36 -4.80 -6.42
N SER A 132 -14.85 -3.63 -5.99
CA SER A 132 -15.70 -2.54 -5.51
C SER A 132 -16.69 -2.03 -6.56
N ASP A 133 -16.29 -1.97 -7.83
CA ASP A 133 -17.18 -1.64 -8.96
C ASP A 133 -18.28 -2.71 -9.15
N THR A 134 -17.92 -3.98 -9.02
CA THR A 134 -18.84 -5.10 -9.11
C THR A 134 -19.87 -5.08 -7.97
N VAL A 135 -19.43 -4.83 -6.74
CA VAL A 135 -20.32 -4.73 -5.58
C VAL A 135 -21.27 -3.53 -5.69
N ALA A 136 -20.79 -2.39 -6.21
CA ALA A 136 -21.66 -1.24 -6.49
C ALA A 136 -22.78 -1.60 -7.50
N ILE A 137 -22.42 -2.31 -8.58
CA ILE A 137 -23.39 -2.77 -9.59
C ILE A 137 -24.40 -3.76 -8.99
N LEU A 138 -23.98 -4.65 -8.09
CA LEU A 138 -24.91 -5.57 -7.40
C LEU A 138 -25.94 -4.82 -6.54
N ASP A 139 -25.60 -3.63 -6.03
CA ASP A 139 -26.52 -2.74 -5.31
C ASP A 139 -27.27 -1.75 -6.23
N ASN A 140 -27.32 -2.02 -7.53
CA ASN A 140 -27.94 -1.17 -8.55
C ASN A 140 -27.36 0.25 -8.62
N ILE A 141 -26.13 0.47 -8.14
CA ILE A 141 -25.41 1.72 -8.27
C ILE A 141 -24.49 1.64 -9.48
N ASN A 142 -24.69 2.55 -10.44
CA ASN A 142 -23.73 2.69 -11.54
C ASN A 142 -22.57 3.61 -11.11
N PRO A 143 -21.36 3.08 -10.87
CA PRO A 143 -20.23 3.90 -10.43
C PRO A 143 -19.63 4.77 -11.55
N ASN A 144 -20.09 4.65 -12.81
CA ASN A 144 -19.54 5.31 -13.99
C ASN A 144 -18.02 5.12 -14.19
N LEU A 145 -17.48 4.05 -13.60
CA LEU A 145 -16.07 3.68 -13.69
C LEU A 145 -15.94 2.15 -13.69
N ARG A 146 -14.77 1.67 -14.11
CA ARG A 146 -14.42 0.26 -14.09
C ARG A 146 -13.03 0.10 -13.50
N ILE A 147 -12.86 -0.88 -12.63
CA ILE A 147 -11.54 -1.26 -12.09
C ILE A 147 -10.89 -2.23 -13.08
N ILE A 148 -9.75 -1.80 -13.64
CA ILE A 148 -8.93 -2.62 -14.54
C ILE A 148 -7.77 -3.19 -13.71
N PRO A 149 -7.65 -4.54 -13.61
CA PRO A 149 -6.62 -5.14 -12.79
C PRO A 149 -5.25 -5.12 -13.48
N PHE A 150 -4.22 -4.81 -12.70
CA PHE A 150 -2.83 -4.97 -13.08
C PHE A 150 -2.13 -5.81 -12.02
N ARG A 151 -1.31 -6.75 -12.46
CA ARG A 151 -0.47 -7.56 -11.58
C ARG A 151 0.90 -6.93 -11.46
N GLY A 152 1.36 -6.70 -10.22
CA GLY A 152 2.73 -6.33 -9.90
C GLY A 152 3.54 -7.59 -9.57
N GLU A 153 4.64 -7.78 -10.28
CA GLU A 153 5.58 -8.86 -10.01
C GLU A 153 6.85 -8.29 -9.39
N TYR A 154 7.42 -9.03 -8.44
CA TYR A 154 8.61 -8.63 -7.71
C TYR A 154 9.70 -9.68 -7.82
N TYR A 155 10.94 -9.21 -7.92
CA TYR A 155 12.11 -10.03 -7.68
C TYR A 155 12.54 -9.89 -6.23
N VAL A 156 12.96 -10.98 -5.65
CA VAL A 156 13.51 -11.01 -4.29
C VAL A 156 15.02 -11.20 -4.39
N LEU A 157 15.80 -10.30 -3.77
CA LEU A 157 17.24 -10.45 -3.72
C LEU A 157 17.62 -11.63 -2.83
N SER A 158 18.63 -12.40 -3.25
CA SER A 158 19.19 -13.44 -2.40
C SER A 158 19.76 -12.82 -1.10
N LYS A 159 19.75 -13.58 -0.02
CA LYS A 159 20.31 -13.14 1.28
C LYS A 159 21.74 -12.62 1.17
N GLN A 160 22.55 -13.23 0.29
CA GLN A 160 23.94 -12.83 0.04
C GLN A 160 24.05 -11.42 -0.60
N LYS A 161 23.00 -10.94 -1.25
CA LYS A 161 22.95 -9.65 -1.93
C LYS A 161 22.14 -8.59 -1.18
N SER A 162 21.50 -8.94 -0.07
CA SER A 162 20.68 -7.98 0.72
C SER A 162 21.49 -6.79 1.26
N HIS A 163 22.81 -6.96 1.44
CA HIS A 163 23.70 -5.88 1.88
C HIS A 163 23.89 -4.76 0.84
N LEU A 164 23.45 -4.97 -0.40
CA LEU A 164 23.59 -3.97 -1.48
C LEU A 164 22.59 -2.80 -1.32
N VAL A 165 21.56 -2.96 -0.49
CA VAL A 165 20.50 -1.97 -0.27
C VAL A 165 20.29 -1.80 1.23
N ASN A 166 20.48 -0.59 1.72
CA ASN A 166 20.32 -0.26 3.15
C ASN A 166 18.93 0.28 3.46
N ASN A 167 18.42 1.20 2.63
CA ASN A 167 17.14 1.86 2.79
C ASN A 167 16.17 1.49 1.65
N MET A 168 14.94 1.92 1.76
CA MET A 168 14.01 1.86 0.64
C MET A 168 14.39 2.89 -0.42
N ILE A 169 14.47 2.48 -1.68
CA ILE A 169 14.85 3.35 -2.82
C ILE A 169 13.71 3.39 -3.82
N TYR A 170 13.15 4.57 -4.03
CA TYR A 170 12.02 4.82 -4.92
C TYR A 170 12.41 5.82 -6.00
N PRO A 171 12.19 5.58 -7.28
CA PRO A 171 12.29 6.62 -8.29
C PRO A 171 11.12 7.60 -8.15
N ILE A 172 11.29 8.83 -8.64
CA ILE A 172 10.15 9.72 -8.86
C ILE A 172 9.22 9.06 -9.90
N SER A 173 7.91 9.06 -9.61
CA SER A 173 6.94 8.51 -10.54
C SER A 173 6.84 9.37 -11.80
N ASP A 174 6.90 8.71 -12.96
CA ASP A 174 6.63 9.37 -14.24
C ASP A 174 5.11 9.60 -14.38
N PRO A 175 4.64 10.85 -14.51
CA PRO A 175 3.20 11.14 -14.62
C PRO A 175 2.56 10.57 -15.90
N ASN A 176 3.36 10.20 -16.90
CA ASN A 176 2.88 9.56 -18.12
C ASN A 176 2.68 8.06 -17.99
N LEU A 177 3.16 7.46 -16.89
CA LEU A 177 2.97 6.05 -16.60
C LEU A 177 1.90 5.88 -15.51
N PRO A 178 0.96 4.95 -15.68
CA PRO A 178 -0.13 4.74 -14.71
C PRO A 178 0.32 4.03 -13.43
N PHE A 179 1.61 3.77 -13.25
CA PHE A 179 2.16 2.98 -12.17
C PHE A 179 3.39 3.62 -11.54
N LEU A 180 3.68 3.19 -10.30
CA LEU A 180 4.94 3.47 -9.64
C LEU A 180 6.09 2.81 -10.42
N GLY A 181 7.23 3.50 -10.50
CA GLY A 181 8.47 2.92 -11.01
C GLY A 181 8.96 1.77 -10.13
N ILE A 182 9.79 0.90 -10.69
CA ILE A 182 10.43 -0.18 -9.94
C ILE A 182 11.21 0.42 -8.77
N HIS A 183 10.93 -0.04 -7.59
CA HIS A 183 11.58 0.41 -6.35
C HIS A 183 12.18 -0.78 -5.59
N LEU A 184 13.07 -0.47 -4.67
CA LEU A 184 13.67 -1.43 -3.76
C LEU A 184 13.08 -1.22 -2.38
N THR A 185 12.49 -2.28 -1.81
CA THR A 185 11.91 -2.24 -0.47
C THR A 185 12.53 -3.33 0.39
N LYS A 186 12.92 -2.97 1.58
CA LYS A 186 13.37 -3.92 2.59
C LYS A 186 12.19 -4.23 3.50
N ASN A 187 11.69 -5.46 3.48
CA ASN A 187 10.56 -5.89 4.30
C ASN A 187 10.95 -6.03 5.79
N VAL A 188 9.97 -6.35 6.64
CA VAL A 188 10.19 -6.49 8.10
C VAL A 188 11.25 -7.54 8.46
N ASP A 189 11.43 -8.58 7.64
CA ASP A 189 12.40 -9.65 7.83
C ASP A 189 13.78 -9.30 7.27
N GLY A 190 13.95 -8.11 6.68
CA GLY A 190 15.19 -7.64 6.09
C GLY A 190 15.46 -8.13 4.67
N GLN A 191 14.50 -8.81 4.04
CA GLN A 191 14.59 -9.23 2.66
C GLN A 191 14.34 -8.05 1.73
N ILE A 192 15.11 -7.96 0.64
CA ILE A 192 14.97 -6.89 -0.35
C ILE A 192 14.13 -7.37 -1.51
N GLU A 193 13.10 -6.60 -1.82
CA GLU A 193 12.21 -6.80 -2.96
C GLU A 193 12.43 -5.70 -3.99
N ALA A 194 12.52 -6.07 -5.26
CA ALA A 194 12.65 -5.18 -6.41
C ALA A 194 11.41 -5.30 -7.30
N GLY A 195 10.65 -4.25 -7.42
CA GLY A 195 9.40 -4.22 -8.17
C GLY A 195 8.55 -3.02 -7.77
N PRO A 196 7.26 -3.05 -8.16
CA PRO A 196 6.66 -3.98 -9.11
C PRO A 196 6.97 -3.64 -10.57
N ASN A 197 6.77 -4.60 -11.46
CA ASN A 197 6.42 -4.33 -12.84
C ASN A 197 4.88 -4.10 -12.93
N ALA A 198 4.35 -3.86 -14.12
CA ALA A 198 2.92 -3.66 -14.33
C ALA A 198 2.47 -4.53 -15.52
N VAL A 199 1.78 -5.61 -15.21
CA VAL A 199 1.24 -6.53 -16.20
C VAL A 199 -0.28 -6.42 -16.21
N LEU A 200 -0.86 -6.08 -17.37
CA LEU A 200 -2.31 -6.07 -17.52
C LEU A 200 -2.85 -7.48 -17.26
N ALA A 201 -3.74 -7.61 -16.30
CA ALA A 201 -4.39 -8.87 -16.00
C ALA A 201 -5.73 -8.98 -16.74
N PHE A 202 -6.04 -10.16 -17.28
CA PHE A 202 -7.30 -10.41 -17.98
C PHE A 202 -8.45 -10.79 -17.04
N ALA A 203 -8.12 -11.10 -15.78
CA ALA A 203 -9.08 -11.39 -14.72
C ALA A 203 -8.70 -10.66 -13.43
N LYS A 204 -9.70 -10.38 -12.59
CA LYS A 204 -9.49 -9.77 -11.26
C LYS A 204 -8.91 -10.77 -10.25
N GLU A 205 -9.12 -12.05 -10.48
CA GLU A 205 -8.55 -13.19 -9.74
C GLU A 205 -7.94 -14.16 -10.76
N GLY A 206 -6.80 -14.74 -10.44
CA GLY A 206 -6.09 -15.72 -11.25
C GLY A 206 -6.18 -17.13 -10.67
#